data_8c49ef26b959f02f6b9678e34895ed9e
#
_entry.id   8c49ef26b959f02f6b9678e34895ed9e
#
_cell.length_a   1.000
_cell.length_b   1.000
_cell.length_c   1.000
_cell.angle_alpha   90.00
_cell.angle_beta   90.00
_cell.angle_gamma   90.00
#
_symmetry.space_group_name_H-M   'P 1'
#
loop_
_entity.id
_entity.type
_entity.pdbx_description
1 polymer ?
#
loop_
_entity_poly.entity_id
_entity_poly.type
_entity_poly.pdbx_seq_one_letter_code
_entity_poly.pdbx_strand_id
1 'polypeptide(L)'
;MDNHTVKEIISPKSYCDMIEKIDETKKERHFFAAANSKNGFVSYFDDIFGDESISRIYLLGGGPGSGKSTMMKRVAEISKKNGYTTDHIHCSSSPYSLDGVIIAEKGIAVIDGTAPHTYIPYAAGVREINIDPGAAWNTNALFKRRNTIYALTDAKKKQYRKAYIYLRAAGLLDTESREMTDPYILHEKLQKNAVSSVLSASPKKHSSNPGKISIRIQRAVSSAGNIYFESFAGAADKTFLINDFRGAAKIWFDEAYIQAKKSGLDMTISYSPEDPAIIDGIYFPASKTAFTMYAEKFDKIINCERFADKRGIINIKQKLAFASKTRSSLLAEAYKALADAGRYHNEIEAEYYPCTDYSITDKITSELCEKIFS
;
A
#
# COMPACT_ATOMS: atom_id res chain seq x y z
N MET A 1 -27.38 -17.03 6.56
CA MET A 1 -26.23 -17.34 5.70
C MET A 1 -25.49 -16.05 5.52
N ASP A 2 -24.55 -15.78 6.40
CA ASP A 2 -24.13 -14.39 6.65
C ASP A 2 -23.04 -13.92 5.72
N ASN A 3 -23.39 -12.93 4.90
CA ASN A 3 -22.50 -12.08 4.11
C ASN A 3 -21.60 -11.16 4.99
N HIS A 4 -21.24 -11.60 6.21
CA HIS A 4 -20.59 -10.72 7.20
C HIS A 4 -19.07 -10.60 7.09
N THR A 5 -18.39 -11.35 6.22
CA THR A 5 -16.92 -11.30 6.14
C THR A 5 -16.39 -10.19 5.23
N VAL A 6 -17.23 -9.58 4.39
CA VAL A 6 -16.83 -8.49 3.47
C VAL A 6 -17.17 -7.10 4.06
N LYS A 7 -17.99 -7.02 5.11
CA LYS A 7 -18.49 -5.74 5.65
C LYS A 7 -17.58 -5.01 6.64
N GLU A 8 -16.45 -5.57 7.04
CA GLU A 8 -15.51 -4.87 7.94
C GLU A 8 -14.39 -4.10 7.22
N ILE A 9 -14.32 -4.20 5.90
CA ILE A 9 -13.51 -3.29 5.11
C ILE A 9 -14.37 -2.05 4.93
N ILE A 10 -13.98 -0.95 5.57
CA ILE A 10 -14.61 0.36 5.32
C ILE A 10 -14.48 0.60 3.82
N SER A 11 -15.62 0.62 3.12
CA SER A 11 -15.59 0.83 1.68
C SER A 11 -14.93 2.17 1.38
N PRO A 12 -14.26 2.32 0.23
CA PRO A 12 -13.72 3.62 -0.20
C PRO A 12 -14.73 4.77 -0.13
N LYS A 13 -16.03 4.47 -0.14
CA LYS A 13 -17.10 5.47 -0.01
C LYS A 13 -16.98 6.35 1.23
N SER A 14 -16.70 5.80 2.41
CA SER A 14 -16.53 6.63 3.62
C SER A 14 -15.22 7.42 3.61
N TYR A 15 -14.24 6.95 2.85
CA TYR A 15 -12.95 7.61 2.62
C TYR A 15 -13.05 8.62 1.48
N CYS A 16 -13.74 8.29 0.38
CA CYS A 16 -14.00 9.18 -0.76
C CYS A 16 -14.94 10.34 -0.44
N ASP A 17 -15.84 10.18 0.55
CA ASP A 17 -16.68 11.30 1.02
C ASP A 17 -15.86 12.35 1.80
N MET A 18 -14.63 12.00 2.25
CA MET A 18 -13.72 12.89 2.96
C MET A 18 -12.53 13.37 2.11
N ILE A 19 -12.18 12.67 1.04
CA ILE A 19 -11.25 13.11 0.00
C ILE A 19 -12.12 13.44 -1.21
N GLU A 20 -11.98 14.65 -1.77
CA GLU A 20 -12.48 14.95 -3.11
C GLU A 20 -12.18 13.76 -4.00
N LYS A 21 -13.21 13.18 -4.64
CA LYS A 21 -13.18 11.91 -5.38
C LYS A 21 -11.81 11.65 -6.01
N ILE A 22 -11.07 10.69 -5.46
CA ILE A 22 -9.83 10.24 -6.08
C ILE A 22 -10.24 9.66 -7.43
N ASP A 23 -9.83 10.33 -8.49
CA ASP A 23 -10.11 9.93 -9.87
C ASP A 23 -9.09 8.86 -10.26
N GLU A 24 -9.38 7.61 -9.91
CA GLU A 24 -8.57 6.47 -10.33
C GLU A 24 -8.81 6.18 -11.80
N THR A 25 -7.90 6.66 -12.63
CA THR A 25 -7.90 6.41 -14.07
C THR A 25 -6.72 5.50 -14.46
N LYS A 26 -6.68 5.08 -15.73
CA LYS A 26 -5.51 4.34 -16.25
C LYS A 26 -4.20 5.12 -16.12
N LYS A 27 -4.26 6.44 -15.96
CA LYS A 27 -3.10 7.34 -15.82
C LYS A 27 -2.88 7.86 -14.41
N GLU A 28 -3.93 7.93 -13.58
CA GLU A 28 -3.87 8.35 -12.19
C GLU A 28 -4.04 7.10 -11.32
N ARG A 29 -2.95 6.58 -10.77
CA ARG A 29 -2.95 5.33 -10.01
C ARG A 29 -2.51 5.59 -8.58
N HIS A 30 -3.13 4.92 -7.62
CA HIS A 30 -2.95 5.16 -6.21
C HIS A 30 -2.49 3.88 -5.50
N PHE A 31 -1.40 3.97 -4.71
CA PHE A 31 -0.77 2.84 -4.04
C PHE A 31 -0.19 3.26 -2.70
N PHE A 32 0.33 2.29 -1.98
CA PHE A 32 1.15 2.49 -0.79
C PHE A 32 2.54 1.88 -1.01
N ALA A 33 3.55 2.38 -0.26
CA ALA A 33 4.90 1.82 -0.27
C ALA A 33 5.33 1.26 1.09
N ALA A 34 4.42 1.23 2.06
CA ALA A 34 4.68 0.68 3.37
C ALA A 34 3.40 0.07 3.96
N ALA A 35 3.56 -0.78 4.97
CA ALA A 35 2.46 -1.43 5.67
C ALA A 35 2.66 -1.41 7.18
N ASN A 36 1.56 -1.12 7.91
CA ASN A 36 1.44 -1.46 9.32
C ASN A 36 0.95 -2.90 9.42
N SER A 37 1.78 -3.82 9.88
CA SER A 37 1.56 -5.25 9.78
C SER A 37 1.71 -5.98 11.11
N LYS A 38 1.43 -7.30 11.10
CA LYS A 38 1.74 -8.21 12.21
C LYS A 38 3.25 -8.25 12.53
N ASN A 39 4.11 -7.90 11.58
CA ASN A 39 5.56 -7.85 11.73
C ASN A 39 6.07 -6.44 12.15
N GLY A 40 5.18 -5.50 12.42
CA GLY A 40 5.49 -4.09 12.65
C GLY A 40 5.36 -3.28 11.35
N PHE A 41 6.13 -2.19 11.26
CA PHE A 41 6.24 -1.40 10.04
C PHE A 41 7.10 -2.15 9.01
N VAL A 42 6.54 -2.35 7.82
CA VAL A 42 7.23 -2.96 6.67
C VAL A 42 7.32 -1.94 5.56
N SER A 43 8.51 -1.69 5.05
CA SER A 43 8.78 -0.78 3.95
C SER A 43 9.05 -1.54 2.66
N TYR A 44 8.48 -1.08 1.56
CA TYR A 44 8.72 -1.53 0.19
C TYR A 44 9.38 -0.42 -0.64
N PHE A 45 9.97 0.59 0.02
CA PHE A 45 10.57 1.74 -0.67
C PHE A 45 11.69 1.33 -1.61
N ASP A 46 12.59 0.45 -1.15
CA ASP A 46 13.69 -0.04 -1.99
C ASP A 46 13.17 -0.87 -3.19
N ASP A 47 12.13 -1.69 -2.97
CA ASP A 47 11.54 -2.50 -4.04
C ASP A 47 10.80 -1.63 -5.08
N ILE A 48 10.13 -0.57 -4.65
CA ILE A 48 9.32 0.29 -5.51
C ILE A 48 10.18 1.34 -6.22
N PHE A 49 11.00 2.06 -5.47
CA PHE A 49 11.80 3.16 -5.99
C PHE A 49 13.18 2.71 -6.48
N GLY A 50 13.63 1.51 -6.08
CA GLY A 50 14.81 0.83 -6.61
C GLY A 50 14.64 0.32 -8.04
N ASP A 51 13.43 0.32 -8.60
CA ASP A 51 13.13 -0.13 -9.98
C ASP A 51 14.01 0.60 -11.01
N GLU A 52 14.62 -0.17 -11.91
CA GLU A 52 15.54 0.34 -12.95
C GLU A 52 14.86 1.30 -13.95
N SER A 53 13.54 1.24 -14.07
CA SER A 53 12.77 2.20 -14.88
C SER A 53 12.77 3.61 -14.31
N ILE A 54 13.12 3.77 -13.03
CA ILE A 54 13.26 5.07 -12.38
C ILE A 54 14.72 5.51 -12.49
N SER A 55 14.99 6.40 -13.43
CA SER A 55 16.34 6.91 -13.69
C SER A 55 16.77 8.03 -12.76
N ARG A 56 15.81 8.74 -12.13
CA ARG A 56 16.06 9.86 -11.22
C ARG A 56 15.09 9.91 -10.07
N ILE A 57 15.60 10.16 -8.86
CA ILE A 57 14.83 10.23 -7.62
C ILE A 57 15.16 11.53 -6.89
N TYR A 58 14.14 12.33 -6.57
CA TYR A 58 14.26 13.49 -5.70
C TYR A 58 13.85 13.10 -4.30
N LEU A 59 14.83 13.11 -3.37
CA LEU A 59 14.64 12.78 -1.95
C LEU A 59 14.29 14.03 -1.17
N LEU A 60 13.04 14.14 -0.69
CA LEU A 60 12.62 15.26 0.13
C LEU A 60 13.03 15.02 1.58
N GLY A 61 13.98 15.81 2.07
CA GLY A 61 14.39 15.85 3.47
C GLY A 61 13.39 16.59 4.37
N GLY A 62 13.84 16.95 5.57
CA GLY A 62 13.04 17.68 6.54
C GLY A 62 12.18 16.76 7.41
N GLY A 63 11.30 17.32 8.23
CA GLY A 63 10.45 16.60 9.16
C GLY A 63 8.97 16.92 8.98
N PRO A 64 8.15 16.69 10.03
CA PRO A 64 6.74 17.04 10.01
C PRO A 64 6.52 18.52 9.68
N GLY A 65 5.44 18.85 8.96
CA GLY A 65 5.06 20.23 8.64
C GLY A 65 5.97 20.98 7.66
N SER A 66 6.98 20.34 7.03
CA SER A 66 7.88 20.98 6.05
C SER A 66 7.29 21.10 4.63
N GLY A 67 6.04 20.69 4.41
CA GLY A 67 5.35 20.83 3.12
C GLY A 67 5.61 19.71 2.10
N LYS A 68 6.35 18.65 2.42
CA LYS A 68 6.69 17.53 1.49
C LYS A 68 5.50 16.98 0.72
N SER A 69 4.41 16.62 1.42
CA SER A 69 3.23 16.08 0.77
C SER A 69 2.59 17.08 -0.21
N THR A 70 2.56 18.36 0.14
CA THR A 70 2.07 19.44 -0.75
C THR A 70 2.95 19.59 -1.99
N MET A 71 4.29 19.52 -1.84
CA MET A 71 5.23 19.53 -2.97
C MET A 71 4.96 18.36 -3.91
N MET A 72 4.81 17.14 -3.37
CA MET A 72 4.50 15.93 -4.16
C MET A 72 3.15 16.03 -4.86
N LYS A 73 2.11 16.56 -4.20
CA LYS A 73 0.80 16.81 -4.82
C LYS A 73 0.92 17.80 -5.98
N ARG A 74 1.72 18.87 -5.83
CA ARG A 74 1.95 19.84 -6.91
C ARG A 74 2.65 19.21 -8.11
N VAL A 75 3.66 18.34 -7.88
CA VAL A 75 4.33 17.58 -8.94
C VAL A 75 3.32 16.67 -9.66
N ALA A 76 2.47 15.97 -8.92
CA ALA A 76 1.44 15.10 -9.49
C ALA A 76 0.42 15.87 -10.33
N GLU A 77 -0.04 17.03 -9.86
CA GLU A 77 -0.95 17.89 -10.63
C GLU A 77 -0.36 18.34 -11.97
N ILE A 78 0.93 18.72 -12.00
CA ILE A 78 1.60 19.11 -13.24
C ILE A 78 1.79 17.89 -14.14
N SER A 79 2.15 16.73 -13.58
CA SER A 79 2.23 15.47 -14.31
C SER A 79 0.91 15.14 -15.01
N LYS A 80 -0.20 15.22 -14.28
CA LYS A 80 -1.56 15.01 -14.81
C LYS A 80 -1.89 15.99 -15.95
N LYS A 81 -1.60 17.28 -15.77
CA LYS A 81 -1.84 18.33 -16.80
C LYS A 81 -1.06 18.06 -18.08
N ASN A 82 0.13 17.46 -17.98
CA ASN A 82 0.95 17.06 -19.12
C ASN A 82 0.56 15.68 -19.68
N GLY A 83 -0.45 15.02 -19.11
CA GLY A 83 -0.98 13.74 -19.59
C GLY A 83 -0.06 12.53 -19.31
N TYR A 84 0.87 12.64 -18.36
CA TYR A 84 1.72 11.52 -17.94
C TYR A 84 0.97 10.54 -17.03
N THR A 85 1.42 9.29 -17.02
CA THR A 85 0.95 8.29 -16.06
C THR A 85 1.65 8.51 -14.72
N THR A 86 0.87 8.71 -13.68
CA THR A 86 1.34 9.09 -12.35
C THR A 86 0.91 8.06 -11.31
N ASP A 87 1.89 7.48 -10.58
CA ASP A 87 1.61 6.69 -9.39
C ASP A 87 1.68 7.64 -8.16
N HIS A 88 0.57 7.76 -7.46
CA HIS A 88 0.48 8.45 -6.17
C HIS A 88 0.75 7.43 -5.07
N ILE A 89 1.86 7.55 -4.38
CA ILE A 89 2.22 6.67 -3.28
C ILE A 89 1.80 7.32 -1.98
N HIS A 90 0.73 6.80 -1.39
CA HIS A 90 0.13 7.33 -0.17
C HIS A 90 0.86 6.84 1.09
N CYS A 91 0.84 7.66 2.13
CA CYS A 91 1.33 7.27 3.43
C CYS A 91 0.43 6.22 4.07
N SER A 92 0.98 5.07 4.44
CA SER A 92 0.22 3.98 5.06
C SER A 92 -0.36 4.35 6.43
N SER A 93 0.21 5.34 7.10
CA SER A 93 -0.28 5.82 8.40
C SER A 93 -1.28 6.97 8.28
N SER A 94 -1.10 7.86 7.30
CA SER A 94 -1.97 9.00 7.01
C SER A 94 -2.26 9.07 5.50
N PRO A 95 -3.26 8.34 5.01
CA PRO A 95 -3.50 8.16 3.57
C PRO A 95 -3.83 9.44 2.79
N TYR A 96 -4.09 10.55 3.48
CA TYR A 96 -4.25 11.88 2.88
C TYR A 96 -2.92 12.51 2.44
N SER A 97 -1.81 12.04 3.03
CA SER A 97 -0.46 12.46 2.69
C SER A 97 0.14 11.54 1.63
N LEU A 98 1.05 12.09 0.83
CA LEU A 98 1.88 11.32 -0.09
C LEU A 98 3.25 11.07 0.54
N ASP A 99 3.74 9.86 0.38
CA ASP A 99 5.11 9.42 0.66
C ASP A 99 5.94 9.37 -0.63
N GLY A 100 5.28 9.43 -1.81
CA GLY A 100 5.97 9.48 -3.09
C GLY A 100 5.05 9.76 -4.28
N VAL A 101 5.67 10.14 -5.39
CA VAL A 101 5.04 10.27 -6.71
C VAL A 101 6.00 9.70 -7.74
N ILE A 102 5.50 8.86 -8.66
CA ILE A 102 6.28 8.32 -9.78
C ILE A 102 5.65 8.80 -11.08
N ILE A 103 6.44 9.40 -11.96
CA ILE A 103 6.04 9.82 -13.31
C ILE A 103 6.62 8.80 -14.29
N ALA A 104 5.77 7.87 -14.75
CA ALA A 104 6.22 6.67 -15.45
C ALA A 104 7.00 6.98 -16.74
N GLU A 105 6.47 7.85 -17.60
CA GLU A 105 7.09 8.15 -18.90
C GLU A 105 8.39 8.94 -18.78
N LYS A 106 8.60 9.64 -17.67
CA LYS A 106 9.86 10.35 -17.41
C LYS A 106 10.88 9.50 -16.65
N GLY A 107 10.46 8.39 -16.06
CA GLY A 107 11.31 7.59 -15.18
C GLY A 107 11.81 8.40 -13.96
N ILE A 108 10.95 9.26 -13.42
CA ILE A 108 11.28 10.15 -12.30
C ILE A 108 10.39 9.82 -11.10
N ALA A 109 10.99 9.81 -9.91
CA ALA A 109 10.26 9.76 -8.64
C ALA A 109 10.61 10.95 -7.74
N VAL A 110 9.63 11.39 -6.95
CA VAL A 110 9.81 12.32 -5.83
C VAL A 110 9.31 11.59 -4.59
N ILE A 111 10.15 11.43 -3.56
CA ILE A 111 9.81 10.61 -2.39
C ILE A 111 10.14 11.29 -1.07
N ASP A 112 9.43 10.92 -0.01
CA ASP A 112 9.77 11.31 1.35
C ASP A 112 11.03 10.53 1.79
N GLY A 113 12.13 11.25 2.01
CA GLY A 113 13.41 10.72 2.46
C GLY A 113 13.56 10.67 3.99
N THR A 114 12.46 10.82 4.76
CA THR A 114 12.52 10.85 6.22
C THR A 114 12.09 9.54 6.88
N ALA A 115 12.68 9.24 8.04
CA ALA A 115 12.29 8.04 8.80
C ALA A 115 10.78 8.07 9.17
N PRO A 116 10.09 6.91 9.13
CA PRO A 116 10.59 5.54 9.03
C PRO A 116 10.79 5.03 7.59
N HIS A 117 10.60 5.87 6.57
CA HIS A 117 10.80 5.53 5.16
C HIS A 117 12.30 5.47 4.88
N THR A 118 12.87 4.27 4.91
CA THR A 118 14.29 4.07 4.63
C THR A 118 14.47 3.73 3.16
N TYR A 119 14.85 4.72 2.36
CA TYR A 119 15.42 4.52 1.04
C TYR A 119 16.91 4.82 1.11
N ILE A 120 17.73 3.86 0.74
CA ILE A 120 19.20 4.03 0.74
C ILE A 120 19.63 4.42 -0.67
N PRO A 121 20.18 5.65 -0.87
CA PRO A 121 20.67 6.08 -2.17
C PRO A 121 21.70 5.11 -2.75
N TYR A 122 21.49 4.68 -3.99
CA TYR A 122 22.42 3.81 -4.70
C TYR A 122 23.57 4.60 -5.33
N ALA A 123 23.27 5.77 -5.92
CA ALA A 123 24.23 6.64 -6.60
C ALA A 123 23.89 8.11 -6.33
N ALA A 124 24.13 8.53 -5.07
CA ALA A 124 23.84 9.88 -4.62
C ALA A 124 24.48 10.97 -5.51
N GLY A 125 23.70 11.96 -5.90
CA GLY A 125 24.10 13.02 -6.83
C GLY A 125 23.98 12.63 -8.32
N VAL A 126 23.89 11.34 -8.65
CA VAL A 126 23.67 10.84 -10.02
C VAL A 126 22.21 10.47 -10.23
N ARG A 127 21.73 9.44 -9.52
CA ARG A 127 20.34 8.99 -9.55
C ARG A 127 19.50 9.71 -8.52
N GLU A 128 19.98 9.80 -7.30
CA GLU A 128 19.30 10.42 -6.17
C GLU A 128 19.79 11.85 -5.91
N ILE A 129 18.86 12.79 -5.87
CA ILE A 129 19.12 14.21 -5.60
C ILE A 129 18.37 14.61 -4.34
N ASN A 130 19.10 15.07 -3.34
CA ASN A 130 18.51 15.58 -2.10
C ASN A 130 17.90 16.97 -2.33
N ILE A 131 16.69 17.14 -1.85
CA ILE A 131 15.98 18.41 -1.74
C ILE A 131 15.70 18.64 -0.26
N ASP A 132 15.99 19.79 0.27
CA ASP A 132 15.81 20.10 1.69
C ASP A 132 14.73 21.16 1.95
N PRO A 133 13.45 20.75 2.09
CA PRO A 133 12.39 21.63 2.56
C PRO A 133 12.60 22.14 4.00
N GLY A 134 13.48 21.48 4.78
CA GLY A 134 13.84 21.92 6.12
C GLY A 134 14.59 23.26 6.14
N ALA A 135 15.15 23.70 5.04
CA ALA A 135 15.70 25.05 4.87
C ALA A 135 14.69 26.18 5.17
N ALA A 136 13.39 25.88 5.12
CA ALA A 136 12.30 26.79 5.46
C ALA A 136 12.09 26.98 6.98
N TRP A 137 12.79 26.21 7.83
CA TRP A 137 12.56 26.24 9.27
C TRP A 137 13.32 27.33 10.00
N ASN A 138 12.64 28.01 10.91
CA ASN A 138 13.28 28.77 11.99
C ASN A 138 13.71 27.80 13.12
N THR A 139 14.91 27.27 13.02
CA THR A 139 15.46 26.27 13.95
C THR A 139 15.54 26.77 15.39
N ASN A 140 15.77 28.06 15.61
CA ASN A 140 15.77 28.67 16.96
C ASN A 140 14.37 28.67 17.58
N ALA A 141 13.33 28.92 16.80
CA ALA A 141 11.93 28.84 17.24
C ALA A 141 11.54 27.39 17.55
N LEU A 142 11.92 26.44 16.71
CA LEU A 142 11.72 25.00 16.95
C LEU A 142 12.43 24.53 18.20
N PHE A 143 13.68 24.97 18.42
CA PHE A 143 14.42 24.58 19.63
C PHE A 143 13.72 25.00 20.93
N LYS A 144 13.02 26.16 20.93
CA LYS A 144 12.23 26.61 22.08
C LYS A 144 11.03 25.67 22.37
N ARG A 145 10.51 24.98 21.34
CA ARG A 145 9.37 24.05 21.40
C ARG A 145 9.78 22.59 21.61
N ARG A 146 11.07 22.28 21.69
CA ARG A 146 11.62 20.91 21.71
C ARG A 146 10.99 19.98 22.73
N ASN A 147 10.70 20.46 23.95
CA ASN A 147 10.14 19.62 25.01
C ASN A 147 8.74 19.12 24.66
N THR A 148 7.89 19.98 24.10
CA THR A 148 6.56 19.61 23.60
C THR A 148 6.67 18.63 22.44
N ILE A 149 7.54 18.93 21.46
CA ILE A 149 7.78 18.05 20.30
C ILE A 149 8.27 16.67 20.72
N TYR A 150 9.19 16.59 21.68
CA TYR A 150 9.70 15.32 22.21
C TYR A 150 8.59 14.53 22.92
N ALA A 151 7.82 15.18 23.80
CA ALA A 151 6.73 14.54 24.52
C ALA A 151 5.66 13.96 23.55
N LEU A 152 5.26 14.73 22.54
CA LEU A 152 4.32 14.30 21.51
C LEU A 152 4.90 13.15 20.64
N THR A 153 6.18 13.22 20.30
CA THR A 153 6.87 12.18 19.54
C THR A 153 6.91 10.86 20.32
N ASP A 154 7.18 10.91 21.60
CA ASP A 154 7.21 9.72 22.47
C ASP A 154 5.80 9.15 22.67
N ALA A 155 4.78 10.02 22.83
CA ALA A 155 3.39 9.59 22.87
C ALA A 155 2.98 8.89 21.56
N LYS A 156 3.30 9.46 20.39
CA LYS A 156 3.10 8.84 19.08
C LYS A 156 3.74 7.45 18.98
N LYS A 157 5.03 7.32 19.35
CA LYS A 157 5.76 6.04 19.34
C LYS A 157 5.09 4.99 20.23
N LYS A 158 4.55 5.38 21.39
CA LYS A 158 3.82 4.46 22.28
C LYS A 158 2.57 3.91 21.62
N GLN A 159 1.83 4.73 20.87
CA GLN A 159 0.64 4.27 20.16
C GLN A 159 0.98 3.31 19.02
N TYR A 160 2.01 3.57 18.22
CA TYR A 160 2.46 2.60 17.20
C TYR A 160 2.86 1.27 17.83
N ARG A 161 3.61 1.29 18.95
CA ARG A 161 3.96 0.06 19.66
C ARG A 161 2.73 -0.72 20.11
N LYS A 162 1.71 -0.03 20.62
CA LYS A 162 0.43 -0.61 21.03
C LYS A 162 -0.29 -1.24 19.81
N ALA A 163 -0.37 -0.51 18.70
CA ALA A 163 -0.99 -1.00 17.47
C ALA A 163 -0.32 -2.29 16.97
N TYR A 164 1.01 -2.33 16.93
CA TYR A 164 1.74 -3.52 16.47
C TYR A 164 1.58 -4.75 17.39
N ILE A 165 1.34 -4.56 18.69
CA ILE A 165 0.99 -5.66 19.60
C ILE A 165 -0.35 -6.29 19.17
N TYR A 166 -1.35 -5.46 18.92
CA TYR A 166 -2.69 -5.94 18.51
C TYR A 166 -2.68 -6.54 17.10
N LEU A 167 -1.96 -5.92 16.14
CA LEU A 167 -1.83 -6.47 14.79
C LEU A 167 -1.13 -7.84 14.80
N ARG A 168 -0.10 -8.01 15.64
CA ARG A 168 0.57 -9.31 15.81
C ARG A 168 -0.36 -10.35 16.37
N ALA A 169 -1.11 -10.03 17.41
CA ALA A 169 -2.07 -10.94 18.03
C ALA A 169 -3.20 -11.33 17.05
N ALA A 170 -3.72 -10.37 16.27
CA ALA A 170 -4.68 -10.63 15.21
C ALA A 170 -4.11 -11.53 14.12
N GLY A 171 -2.86 -11.30 13.70
CA GLY A 171 -2.17 -12.10 12.69
C GLY A 171 -1.91 -13.57 13.14
N LEU A 172 -1.71 -13.81 14.44
CA LEU A 172 -1.64 -15.18 14.98
C LEU A 172 -2.96 -15.92 14.84
N LEU A 173 -4.09 -15.26 15.12
CA LEU A 173 -5.43 -15.83 14.93
C LEU A 173 -5.76 -16.09 13.47
N ASP A 174 -5.27 -15.23 12.55
CA ASP A 174 -5.39 -15.50 11.11
C ASP A 174 -4.59 -16.73 10.70
N THR A 175 -3.39 -16.90 11.24
CA THR A 175 -2.55 -18.08 10.98
C THR A 175 -3.23 -19.34 11.49
N GLU A 176 -3.70 -19.36 12.75
CA GLU A 176 -4.45 -20.48 13.33
C GLU A 176 -5.71 -20.80 12.51
N SER A 177 -6.46 -19.78 12.08
CA SER A 177 -7.67 -19.98 11.27
C SER A 177 -7.35 -20.62 9.93
N ARG A 178 -6.25 -20.25 9.28
CA ARG A 178 -5.77 -20.89 8.04
C ARG A 178 -5.38 -22.34 8.28
N GLU A 179 -4.57 -22.61 9.31
CA GLU A 179 -4.13 -23.97 9.67
C GLU A 179 -5.32 -24.90 9.98
N MET A 180 -6.31 -24.42 10.73
CA MET A 180 -7.53 -25.18 10.98
C MET A 180 -8.35 -25.47 9.72
N THR A 181 -8.33 -24.56 8.73
CA THR A 181 -9.13 -24.67 7.51
C THR A 181 -8.41 -25.45 6.41
N ASP A 182 -7.08 -25.41 6.38
CA ASP A 182 -6.24 -25.99 5.33
C ASP A 182 -6.55 -27.45 4.97
N PRO A 183 -6.78 -28.39 5.95
CA PRO A 183 -7.12 -29.78 5.64
C PRO A 183 -8.43 -29.94 4.85
N TYR A 184 -9.27 -28.93 4.82
CA TYR A 184 -10.56 -28.93 4.12
C TYR A 184 -10.52 -28.18 2.79
N ILE A 185 -9.36 -27.66 2.37
CA ILE A 185 -9.20 -27.02 1.07
C ILE A 185 -8.80 -28.06 0.02
N LEU A 186 -9.46 -28.03 -1.12
CA LEU A 186 -9.17 -28.87 -2.29
C LEU A 186 -8.00 -28.27 -3.08
N HIS A 187 -6.79 -28.32 -2.52
CA HIS A 187 -5.58 -27.68 -3.02
C HIS A 187 -5.37 -27.89 -4.52
N GLU A 188 -5.36 -29.14 -5.00
CA GLU A 188 -5.13 -29.43 -6.42
C GLU A 188 -6.11 -28.73 -7.35
N LYS A 189 -7.40 -28.64 -6.97
CA LYS A 189 -8.41 -27.99 -7.79
C LYS A 189 -8.21 -26.48 -7.81
N LEU A 190 -7.86 -25.91 -6.65
CA LEU A 190 -7.60 -24.49 -6.49
C LEU A 190 -6.36 -24.07 -7.29
N GLN A 191 -5.27 -24.82 -7.18
CA GLN A 191 -4.01 -24.60 -7.92
C GLN A 191 -4.22 -24.77 -9.44
N LYS A 192 -4.92 -25.81 -9.89
CA LYS A 192 -5.28 -25.97 -11.32
C LYS A 192 -6.09 -24.80 -11.86
N ASN A 193 -7.00 -24.24 -11.03
CA ASN A 193 -7.75 -23.04 -11.39
C ASN A 193 -6.83 -21.82 -11.52
N ALA A 194 -5.89 -21.61 -10.60
CA ALA A 194 -4.91 -20.51 -10.66
C ALA A 194 -4.07 -20.62 -11.94
N VAL A 195 -3.47 -21.79 -12.20
CA VAL A 195 -2.67 -22.05 -13.41
C VAL A 195 -3.47 -21.74 -14.68
N SER A 196 -4.67 -22.29 -14.80
CA SER A 196 -5.52 -22.08 -16.00
C SER A 196 -5.91 -20.61 -16.18
N SER A 197 -6.15 -19.89 -15.07
CA SER A 197 -6.50 -18.47 -15.09
C SER A 197 -5.33 -17.63 -15.58
N VAL A 198 -4.11 -17.86 -15.08
CA VAL A 198 -2.90 -17.16 -15.53
C VAL A 198 -2.62 -17.46 -17.01
N LEU A 199 -2.67 -18.73 -17.43
CA LEU A 199 -2.44 -19.11 -18.82
C LEU A 199 -3.47 -18.50 -19.78
N SER A 200 -4.72 -18.35 -19.35
CA SER A 200 -5.77 -17.69 -20.15
C SER A 200 -5.60 -16.18 -20.25
N ALA A 201 -4.96 -15.57 -19.24
CA ALA A 201 -4.71 -14.13 -19.19
C ALA A 201 -3.41 -13.73 -19.88
N SER A 202 -2.50 -14.66 -20.14
CA SER A 202 -1.19 -14.36 -20.71
C SER A 202 -1.18 -14.46 -22.23
N PRO A 203 -0.58 -13.49 -22.95
CA PRO A 203 -0.24 -13.71 -24.34
C PRO A 203 0.77 -14.86 -24.42
N LYS A 204 0.62 -15.73 -25.43
CA LYS A 204 1.46 -16.92 -25.67
C LYS A 204 2.93 -16.54 -26.01
N LYS A 205 3.64 -15.86 -25.13
CA LYS A 205 5.07 -15.60 -25.24
C LYS A 205 5.80 -16.43 -24.17
N HIS A 206 6.35 -17.54 -24.59
CA HIS A 206 7.43 -18.19 -23.82
C HIS A 206 8.69 -17.34 -24.05
N SER A 207 8.97 -16.42 -23.14
CA SER A 207 10.27 -15.77 -23.07
C SER A 207 11.22 -16.67 -22.28
N SER A 208 12.43 -16.86 -22.79
CA SER A 208 13.52 -17.53 -22.04
C SER A 208 14.03 -16.66 -20.87
N ASN A 209 13.70 -15.37 -20.87
CA ASN A 209 14.10 -14.45 -19.82
C ASN A 209 13.03 -14.41 -18.71
N PRO A 210 13.43 -14.31 -17.43
CA PRO A 210 12.49 -14.11 -16.34
C PRO A 210 11.74 -12.79 -16.56
N GLY A 211 10.42 -12.81 -16.33
CA GLY A 211 9.60 -11.61 -16.40
C GLY A 211 9.96 -10.62 -15.28
N LYS A 212 9.75 -9.33 -15.55
CA LYS A 212 9.93 -8.27 -14.56
C LYS A 212 8.86 -8.36 -13.48
N ILE A 213 9.27 -8.24 -12.23
CA ILE A 213 8.37 -8.18 -11.08
C ILE A 213 8.48 -6.79 -10.46
N SER A 214 7.37 -6.07 -10.40
CA SER A 214 7.26 -4.79 -9.72
C SER A 214 6.32 -4.90 -8.52
N ILE A 215 6.52 -4.08 -7.49
CA ILE A 215 5.68 -4.07 -6.29
C ILE A 215 4.87 -2.78 -6.24
N ARG A 216 3.57 -2.90 -5.94
CA ARG A 216 2.65 -1.78 -5.69
C ARG A 216 1.59 -2.23 -4.70
N ILE A 217 1.58 -1.70 -3.50
CA ILE A 217 0.66 -2.12 -2.44
C ILE A 217 -0.68 -1.40 -2.61
N GLN A 218 -1.77 -2.16 -2.76
CA GLN A 218 -3.11 -1.61 -2.99
C GLN A 218 -3.82 -1.19 -1.70
N ARG A 219 -3.39 -1.71 -0.54
CA ARG A 219 -4.12 -1.58 0.71
C ARG A 219 -3.22 -1.15 1.86
N ALA A 220 -3.79 -0.44 2.83
CA ALA A 220 -3.09 -0.08 4.07
C ALA A 220 -3.98 -0.25 5.31
N VAL A 221 -3.35 -0.61 6.41
CA VAL A 221 -3.88 -0.47 7.77
C VAL A 221 -3.40 0.88 8.31
N SER A 222 -4.31 1.83 8.48
CA SER A 222 -4.01 3.24 8.71
C SER A 222 -4.74 3.84 9.91
N SER A 223 -4.50 5.11 10.18
CA SER A 223 -5.25 5.91 11.16
C SER A 223 -6.75 6.05 10.81
N ALA A 224 -7.10 5.92 9.54
CA ALA A 224 -8.50 5.94 9.06
C ALA A 224 -9.10 4.51 8.91
N GLY A 225 -8.43 3.49 9.46
CA GLY A 225 -8.85 2.09 9.34
C GLY A 225 -8.17 1.36 8.19
N ASN A 226 -8.87 0.39 7.63
CA ASN A 226 -8.38 -0.39 6.51
C ASN A 226 -8.83 0.25 5.19
N ILE A 227 -7.89 0.69 4.38
CA ILE A 227 -8.12 1.44 3.14
C ILE A 227 -7.51 0.70 1.97
N TYR A 228 -8.19 0.72 0.82
CA TYR A 228 -7.66 0.15 -0.42
C TYR A 228 -7.93 1.06 -1.62
N PHE A 229 -7.09 0.93 -2.63
CA PHE A 229 -7.23 1.53 -3.94
C PHE A 229 -7.45 0.45 -5.00
N GLU A 230 -8.24 0.77 -6.02
CA GLU A 230 -8.58 -0.15 -7.10
C GLU A 230 -7.68 0.01 -8.34
N SER A 231 -6.49 0.57 -8.17
CA SER A 231 -5.62 0.94 -9.29
C SER A 231 -5.22 -0.23 -10.20
N PHE A 232 -5.19 -1.47 -9.68
CA PHE A 232 -5.01 -2.64 -10.56
C PHE A 232 -6.23 -2.86 -11.46
N ALA A 233 -7.43 -2.78 -10.90
CA ALA A 233 -8.68 -2.89 -11.67
C ALA A 233 -8.84 -1.69 -12.62
N GLY A 234 -8.53 -0.47 -12.18
CA GLY A 234 -8.59 0.74 -13.00
C GLY A 234 -7.62 0.73 -14.20
N ALA A 235 -6.44 0.11 -14.04
CA ALA A 235 -5.46 -0.04 -15.12
C ALA A 235 -5.78 -1.21 -16.07
N ALA A 236 -6.60 -2.16 -15.64
CA ALA A 236 -6.90 -3.38 -16.39
C ALA A 236 -8.00 -3.17 -17.46
N ASP A 237 -7.92 -3.98 -18.52
CA ASP A 237 -9.02 -4.17 -19.45
C ASP A 237 -9.90 -5.36 -19.02
N LYS A 238 -9.37 -6.23 -18.15
CA LYS A 238 -10.07 -7.39 -17.59
C LYS A 238 -9.69 -7.61 -16.14
N THR A 239 -10.70 -7.64 -15.26
CA THR A 239 -10.53 -7.80 -13.82
C THR A 239 -11.18 -9.07 -13.31
N PHE A 240 -10.43 -9.88 -12.56
CA PHE A 240 -10.91 -11.03 -11.84
C PHE A 240 -10.87 -10.76 -10.34
N LEU A 241 -12.03 -10.75 -9.70
CA LEU A 241 -12.12 -10.66 -8.24
C LEU A 241 -11.84 -12.04 -7.61
N ILE A 242 -10.83 -12.14 -6.77
CA ILE A 242 -10.54 -13.34 -5.99
C ILE A 242 -11.24 -13.18 -4.63
N ASN A 243 -12.35 -13.90 -4.48
CA ASN A 243 -13.07 -13.90 -3.21
C ASN A 243 -12.48 -14.95 -2.26
N ASP A 244 -11.81 -14.47 -1.21
CA ASP A 244 -11.15 -15.34 -0.24
C ASP A 244 -12.15 -16.19 0.54
N PHE A 245 -11.70 -17.36 0.89
CA PHE A 245 -12.37 -18.23 1.84
C PHE A 245 -11.35 -18.74 2.85
N ARG A 246 -11.32 -18.11 4.02
CA ARG A 246 -10.49 -18.57 5.15
C ARG A 246 -9.00 -18.73 4.83
N GLY A 247 -8.48 -17.86 3.96
CA GLY A 247 -7.09 -17.87 3.53
C GLY A 247 -6.78 -18.74 2.30
N ALA A 248 -7.78 -19.37 1.67
CA ALA A 248 -7.60 -20.13 0.44
C ALA A 248 -7.11 -19.27 -0.74
N ALA A 249 -7.42 -17.97 -0.76
CA ALA A 249 -6.90 -17.04 -1.76
C ALA A 249 -5.36 -17.00 -1.76
N LYS A 250 -4.71 -17.17 -0.59
CA LYS A 250 -3.23 -17.26 -0.52
C LYS A 250 -2.70 -18.40 -1.40
N ILE A 251 -3.30 -19.57 -1.32
CA ILE A 251 -2.90 -20.76 -2.11
C ILE A 251 -3.06 -20.46 -3.60
N TRP A 252 -4.16 -19.80 -3.96
CA TRP A 252 -4.43 -19.39 -5.34
C TRP A 252 -3.39 -18.40 -5.87
N PHE A 253 -3.09 -17.34 -5.11
CA PHE A 253 -2.11 -16.32 -5.50
C PHE A 253 -0.68 -16.86 -5.53
N ASP A 254 -0.30 -17.72 -4.57
CA ASP A 254 1.02 -18.36 -4.56
C ASP A 254 1.24 -19.18 -5.84
N GLU A 255 0.24 -19.98 -6.26
CA GLU A 255 0.34 -20.77 -7.50
C GLU A 255 0.29 -19.89 -8.75
N ALA A 256 -0.56 -18.84 -8.76
CA ALA A 256 -0.61 -17.87 -9.85
C ALA A 256 0.74 -17.17 -10.05
N TYR A 257 1.38 -16.76 -8.95
CA TYR A 257 2.72 -16.17 -8.97
C TYR A 257 3.78 -17.15 -9.52
N ILE A 258 3.78 -18.39 -9.04
CA ILE A 258 4.69 -19.44 -9.51
C ILE A 258 4.50 -19.69 -11.01
N GLN A 259 3.25 -19.79 -11.46
CA GLN A 259 2.95 -20.03 -12.88
C GLN A 259 3.37 -18.83 -13.75
N ALA A 260 3.12 -17.59 -13.29
CA ALA A 260 3.53 -16.39 -14.00
C ALA A 260 5.07 -16.32 -14.16
N LYS A 261 5.81 -16.64 -13.10
CA LYS A 261 7.29 -16.74 -13.16
C LYS A 261 7.76 -17.80 -14.15
N LYS A 262 7.18 -19.00 -14.11
CA LYS A 262 7.50 -20.09 -15.05
C LYS A 262 7.22 -19.71 -16.50
N SER A 263 6.24 -18.86 -16.73
CA SER A 263 5.86 -18.36 -18.06
C SER A 263 6.65 -17.12 -18.51
N GLY A 264 7.55 -16.59 -17.68
CA GLY A 264 8.33 -15.39 -17.98
C GLY A 264 7.47 -14.12 -18.13
N LEU A 265 6.38 -14.01 -17.39
CA LEU A 265 5.45 -12.88 -17.48
C LEU A 265 5.89 -11.71 -16.62
N ASP A 266 5.87 -10.52 -17.19
CA ASP A 266 5.95 -9.29 -16.41
C ASP A 266 4.70 -9.15 -15.55
N MET A 267 4.88 -8.83 -14.26
CA MET A 267 3.77 -8.66 -13.33
C MET A 267 4.05 -7.59 -12.30
N THR A 268 2.98 -6.93 -11.86
CA THR A 268 2.98 -6.07 -10.67
C THR A 268 2.22 -6.80 -9.58
N ILE A 269 2.82 -6.91 -8.39
CA ILE A 269 2.23 -7.62 -7.25
C ILE A 269 1.92 -6.67 -6.11
N SER A 270 0.85 -6.98 -5.37
CA SER A 270 0.48 -6.34 -4.12
C SER A 270 0.51 -7.36 -3.00
N TYR A 271 1.02 -6.94 -1.86
CA TYR A 271 1.03 -7.74 -0.63
C TYR A 271 -0.01 -7.22 0.36
N SER A 272 -0.58 -8.13 1.13
CA SER A 272 -1.49 -7.79 2.23
C SER A 272 -0.76 -6.98 3.31
N PRO A 273 -1.29 -5.82 3.71
CA PRO A 273 -0.65 -5.02 4.76
C PRO A 273 -0.67 -5.70 6.12
N GLU A 274 -1.66 -6.54 6.44
CA GLU A 274 -1.69 -7.25 7.71
C GLU A 274 -0.65 -8.38 7.76
N ASP A 275 -0.45 -9.08 6.64
CA ASP A 275 0.52 -10.19 6.51
C ASP A 275 1.34 -10.05 5.23
N PRO A 276 2.54 -9.43 5.29
CA PRO A 276 3.39 -9.18 4.13
C PRO A 276 3.88 -10.43 3.38
N ALA A 277 3.62 -11.62 3.90
CA ALA A 277 3.90 -12.88 3.22
C ALA A 277 2.76 -13.33 2.29
N ILE A 278 1.67 -12.56 2.18
CA ILE A 278 0.49 -12.92 1.40
C ILE A 278 0.33 -11.94 0.24
N ILE A 279 0.29 -12.46 -0.99
CA ILE A 279 -0.09 -11.69 -2.17
C ILE A 279 -1.62 -11.53 -2.16
N ASP A 280 -2.10 -10.30 -2.36
CA ASP A 280 -3.52 -9.95 -2.44
C ASP A 280 -3.93 -9.34 -3.79
N GLY A 281 -2.95 -9.20 -4.70
CA GLY A 281 -3.19 -8.75 -6.07
C GLY A 281 -2.03 -9.02 -7.02
N ILE A 282 -2.35 -9.37 -8.27
CA ILE A 282 -1.40 -9.51 -9.38
C ILE A 282 -2.00 -8.79 -10.60
N TYR A 283 -1.22 -7.90 -11.20
CA TYR A 283 -1.55 -7.23 -12.45
C TYR A 283 -0.54 -7.62 -13.53
N PHE A 284 -1.03 -8.02 -14.70
CA PHE A 284 -0.23 -8.34 -15.88
C PHE A 284 -0.29 -7.19 -16.89
N PRO A 285 0.77 -6.36 -17.00
CA PRO A 285 0.75 -5.17 -17.85
C PRO A 285 0.53 -5.48 -19.33
N ALA A 286 1.14 -6.56 -19.84
CA ALA A 286 1.09 -6.93 -21.26
C ALA A 286 -0.32 -7.31 -21.73
N SER A 287 -1.10 -7.97 -20.89
CA SER A 287 -2.48 -8.37 -21.19
C SER A 287 -3.53 -7.45 -20.55
N LYS A 288 -3.09 -6.46 -19.77
CA LYS A 288 -3.93 -5.57 -18.96
C LYS A 288 -4.97 -6.36 -18.17
N THR A 289 -4.54 -7.42 -17.52
CA THR A 289 -5.40 -8.29 -16.72
C THR A 289 -5.02 -8.18 -15.25
N ALA A 290 -6.02 -7.94 -14.39
CA ALA A 290 -5.87 -7.92 -12.95
C ALA A 290 -6.55 -9.11 -12.29
N PHE A 291 -5.85 -9.71 -11.32
CA PHE A 291 -6.39 -10.60 -10.31
C PHE A 291 -6.21 -9.92 -8.96
N THR A 292 -7.30 -9.59 -8.28
CA THR A 292 -7.23 -8.82 -7.04
C THR A 292 -8.30 -9.25 -6.05
N MET A 293 -8.03 -9.06 -4.75
CA MET A 293 -9.05 -9.24 -3.71
C MET A 293 -9.94 -8.00 -3.54
N TYR A 294 -9.60 -6.88 -4.22
CA TYR A 294 -10.25 -5.58 -4.04
C TYR A 294 -10.62 -4.96 -5.39
N ALA A 295 -11.90 -5.05 -5.74
CA ALA A 295 -12.49 -4.37 -6.88
C ALA A 295 -14.02 -4.26 -6.69
N GLU A 296 -14.58 -3.07 -6.94
CA GLU A 296 -16.04 -2.89 -6.99
C GLU A 296 -16.60 -3.36 -8.34
N LYS A 297 -15.83 -3.16 -9.42
CA LYS A 297 -16.18 -3.60 -10.77
C LYS A 297 -15.21 -4.68 -11.23
N PHE A 298 -15.75 -5.79 -11.69
CA PHE A 298 -14.99 -6.93 -12.18
C PHE A 298 -15.74 -7.70 -13.26
N ASP A 299 -15.00 -8.36 -14.13
CA ASP A 299 -15.59 -9.19 -15.22
C ASP A 299 -15.97 -10.57 -14.71
N LYS A 300 -15.21 -11.10 -13.74
CA LYS A 300 -15.43 -12.45 -13.22
C LYS A 300 -15.00 -12.55 -11.76
N ILE A 301 -15.74 -13.37 -11.00
CA ILE A 301 -15.36 -13.75 -9.63
C ILE A 301 -14.81 -15.18 -9.61
N ILE A 302 -13.71 -15.36 -8.91
CA ILE A 302 -13.17 -16.68 -8.53
C ILE A 302 -13.44 -16.83 -7.03
N ASN A 303 -14.52 -17.56 -6.71
CA ASN A 303 -14.90 -17.80 -5.32
C ASN A 303 -14.15 -19.00 -4.76
N CYS A 304 -13.19 -18.76 -3.87
CA CYS A 304 -12.37 -19.81 -3.26
C CYS A 304 -13.17 -20.80 -2.40
N GLU A 305 -14.35 -20.42 -1.90
CA GLU A 305 -15.25 -21.32 -1.17
C GLU A 305 -15.67 -22.55 -1.99
N ARG A 306 -15.67 -22.46 -3.31
CA ARG A 306 -16.00 -23.59 -4.21
C ARG A 306 -14.98 -24.71 -4.15
N PHE A 307 -13.82 -24.42 -3.63
CA PHE A 307 -12.69 -25.37 -3.48
C PHE A 307 -12.53 -25.84 -2.05
N ALA A 308 -13.58 -25.77 -1.23
CA ALA A 308 -13.57 -26.21 0.16
C ALA A 308 -14.56 -27.36 0.40
N ASP A 309 -14.14 -28.31 1.27
CA ASP A 309 -15.06 -29.29 1.85
C ASP A 309 -15.88 -28.64 2.98
N LYS A 310 -17.10 -28.20 2.59
CA LYS A 310 -18.01 -27.53 3.52
C LYS A 310 -18.42 -28.40 4.70
N ARG A 311 -18.49 -29.74 4.54
CA ARG A 311 -18.89 -30.67 5.62
C ARG A 311 -17.83 -30.73 6.71
N GLY A 312 -16.55 -30.82 6.31
CA GLY A 312 -15.46 -30.79 7.26
C GLY A 312 -15.38 -29.47 8.05
N ILE A 313 -15.59 -28.34 7.37
CA ILE A 313 -15.55 -27.00 7.99
C ILE A 313 -16.66 -26.79 9.04
N ILE A 314 -17.83 -27.43 8.89
CA ILE A 314 -18.92 -27.34 9.89
C ILE A 314 -18.41 -27.80 11.27
N ASN A 315 -17.55 -28.80 11.34
CA ASN A 315 -17.04 -29.36 12.60
C ASN A 315 -16.14 -28.37 13.37
N ILE A 316 -15.51 -27.42 12.68
CA ILE A 316 -14.63 -26.40 13.28
C ILE A 316 -15.26 -25.02 13.33
N LYS A 317 -16.52 -24.87 12.92
CA LYS A 317 -17.22 -23.58 12.81
C LYS A 317 -17.15 -22.73 14.08
N GLN A 318 -17.31 -23.34 15.26
CA GLN A 318 -17.29 -22.61 16.51
C GLN A 318 -15.90 -22.04 16.82
N LYS A 319 -14.83 -22.81 16.55
CA LYS A 319 -13.44 -22.36 16.72
C LYS A 319 -13.13 -21.19 15.76
N LEU A 320 -13.53 -21.32 14.50
CA LEU A 320 -13.37 -20.27 13.50
C LEU A 320 -14.15 -19.00 13.87
N ALA A 321 -15.37 -19.13 14.40
CA ALA A 321 -16.17 -17.99 14.86
C ALA A 321 -15.51 -17.26 16.03
N PHE A 322 -14.95 -18.02 16.99
CA PHE A 322 -14.19 -17.46 18.11
C PHE A 322 -12.95 -16.70 17.61
N ALA A 323 -12.13 -17.32 16.76
CA ALA A 323 -10.93 -16.70 16.20
C ALA A 323 -11.29 -15.40 15.43
N SER A 324 -12.32 -15.46 14.58
CA SER A 324 -12.78 -14.28 13.81
C SER A 324 -13.24 -13.14 14.72
N LYS A 325 -14.08 -13.41 15.71
CA LYS A 325 -14.58 -12.40 16.66
C LYS A 325 -13.44 -11.76 17.45
N THR A 326 -12.51 -12.59 17.97
CA THR A 326 -11.36 -12.10 18.73
C THR A 326 -10.43 -11.28 17.86
N ARG A 327 -10.15 -11.74 16.63
CA ARG A 327 -9.38 -10.98 15.64
C ARG A 327 -9.99 -9.61 15.37
N SER A 328 -11.29 -9.53 15.10
CA SER A 328 -11.97 -8.25 14.83
C SER A 328 -11.84 -7.29 16.02
N SER A 329 -11.96 -7.78 17.26
CA SER A 329 -11.75 -6.96 18.45
C SER A 329 -10.31 -6.44 18.56
N LEU A 330 -9.31 -7.27 18.26
CA LEU A 330 -7.90 -6.88 18.27
C LEU A 330 -7.60 -5.84 17.17
N LEU A 331 -8.16 -6.02 15.98
CA LEU A 331 -8.00 -5.04 14.88
C LEU A 331 -8.63 -3.70 15.24
N ALA A 332 -9.81 -3.69 15.88
CA ALA A 332 -10.44 -2.45 16.33
C ALA A 332 -9.55 -1.67 17.31
N GLU A 333 -8.89 -2.36 18.26
CA GLU A 333 -7.93 -1.72 19.16
C GLU A 333 -6.65 -1.26 18.45
N ALA A 334 -6.19 -1.99 17.41
CA ALA A 334 -5.08 -1.56 16.58
C ALA A 334 -5.40 -0.27 15.81
N TYR A 335 -6.58 -0.21 15.16
CA TYR A 335 -7.03 0.99 14.44
C TYR A 335 -7.16 2.20 15.36
N LYS A 336 -7.71 2.01 16.56
CA LYS A 336 -7.80 3.08 17.58
C LYS A 336 -6.41 3.60 17.96
N ALA A 337 -5.45 2.71 18.19
CA ALA A 337 -4.09 3.11 18.50
C ALA A 337 -3.42 3.84 17.34
N LEU A 338 -3.64 3.41 16.08
CA LEU A 338 -3.15 4.13 14.89
C LEU A 338 -3.81 5.50 14.74
N ALA A 339 -5.11 5.63 15.02
CA ALA A 339 -5.81 6.91 15.02
C ALA A 339 -5.23 7.88 16.08
N ASP A 340 -4.96 7.38 17.29
CA ASP A 340 -4.27 8.17 18.33
C ASP A 340 -2.86 8.59 17.88
N ALA A 341 -2.11 7.70 17.21
CA ALA A 341 -0.79 8.04 16.65
C ALA A 341 -0.90 9.14 15.59
N GLY A 342 -1.93 9.09 14.73
CA GLY A 342 -2.24 10.13 13.74
C GLY A 342 -2.56 11.47 14.39
N ARG A 343 -3.35 11.48 15.48
CA ARG A 343 -3.64 12.69 16.26
C ARG A 343 -2.36 13.33 16.80
N TYR A 344 -1.48 12.55 17.45
CA TYR A 344 -0.18 13.08 17.91
C TYR A 344 0.71 13.57 16.77
N HIS A 345 0.63 12.94 15.60
CA HIS A 345 1.35 13.43 14.42
C HIS A 345 0.88 14.82 13.99
N ASN A 346 -0.42 15.06 13.95
CA ASN A 346 -1.01 16.36 13.63
C ASN A 346 -0.64 17.43 14.68
N GLU A 347 -0.62 17.05 15.97
CA GLU A 347 -0.18 17.94 17.06
C GLU A 347 1.31 18.31 16.90
N ILE A 348 2.18 17.37 16.48
CA ILE A 348 3.59 17.66 16.16
C ILE A 348 3.66 18.65 14.99
N GLU A 349 2.93 18.42 13.89
CA GLU A 349 2.92 19.35 12.75
C GLU A 349 2.48 20.75 13.16
N ALA A 350 1.49 20.87 14.04
CA ALA A 350 1.03 22.16 14.56
C ALA A 350 2.13 22.94 15.32
N GLU A 351 3.11 22.24 15.93
CA GLU A 351 4.29 22.89 16.54
C GLU A 351 5.29 23.41 15.48
N TYR A 352 5.34 22.78 14.30
CA TYR A 352 6.24 23.16 13.21
C TYR A 352 5.67 24.32 12.38
N TYR A 353 4.34 24.38 12.15
CA TYR A 353 3.71 25.38 11.28
C TYR A 353 4.12 26.83 11.55
N PRO A 354 4.08 27.35 12.80
CA PRO A 354 4.48 28.74 13.07
C PRO A 354 5.97 28.98 12.98
N CYS A 355 6.77 27.93 12.77
CA CYS A 355 8.23 27.98 12.65
C CYS A 355 8.70 27.74 11.21
N THR A 356 7.79 27.65 10.23
CA THR A 356 8.10 27.34 8.83
C THR A 356 7.76 28.54 7.95
N ASP A 357 8.74 28.99 7.14
CA ASP A 357 8.50 29.98 6.08
C ASP A 357 8.11 29.29 4.79
N TYR A 358 6.81 29.24 4.54
CA TYR A 358 6.27 28.57 3.34
C TYR A 358 6.63 29.24 2.02
N SER A 359 7.07 30.50 2.01
CA SER A 359 7.54 31.16 0.78
C SER A 359 8.82 30.50 0.25
N ILE A 360 9.68 30.03 1.17
CA ILE A 360 10.87 29.25 0.82
C ILE A 360 10.47 27.88 0.28
N THR A 361 9.51 27.20 0.93
CA THR A 361 8.98 25.91 0.45
C THR A 361 8.36 26.02 -0.94
N ASP A 362 7.59 27.08 -1.21
CA ASP A 362 6.98 27.33 -2.52
C ASP A 362 8.03 27.56 -3.60
N LYS A 363 9.11 28.30 -3.29
CA LYS A 363 10.25 28.50 -4.20
C LYS A 363 10.93 27.16 -4.51
N ILE A 364 11.25 26.36 -3.50
CA ILE A 364 11.86 25.02 -3.68
C ILE A 364 10.93 24.14 -4.54
N THR A 365 9.63 24.19 -4.30
CA THR A 365 8.63 23.45 -5.09
C THR A 365 8.64 23.86 -6.56
N SER A 366 8.68 25.16 -6.83
CA SER A 366 8.72 25.68 -8.20
C SER A 366 9.99 25.24 -8.93
N GLU A 367 11.15 25.38 -8.30
CA GLU A 367 12.43 24.94 -8.85
C GLU A 367 12.47 23.42 -9.11
N LEU A 368 11.86 22.61 -8.20
CA LEU A 368 11.74 21.18 -8.39
C LEU A 368 10.85 20.86 -9.60
N CYS A 369 9.70 21.51 -9.72
CA CYS A 369 8.80 21.31 -10.87
C CYS A 369 9.47 21.71 -12.19
N GLU A 370 10.20 22.83 -12.24
CA GLU A 370 10.98 23.20 -13.42
C GLU A 370 11.98 22.12 -13.80
N LYS A 371 12.76 21.61 -12.84
CA LYS A 371 13.74 20.54 -13.10
C LYS A 371 13.11 19.23 -13.61
N ILE A 372 11.86 18.94 -13.21
CA ILE A 372 11.17 17.72 -13.62
C ILE A 372 10.53 17.88 -15.00
N PHE A 373 9.97 19.05 -15.33
CA PHE A 373 9.10 19.22 -16.48
C PHE A 373 9.70 20.07 -17.62
N SER A 374 10.89 20.70 -17.39
CA SER A 374 11.70 21.30 -18.49
C SER A 374 12.39 20.19 -19.34
#